data_77cc7f8155266ada5a1680a24cac5592
#
_entry.id   77cc7f8155266ada5a1680a24cac5592
#
_cell.length_a   1.000
_cell.length_b   1.000
_cell.length_c   1.000
_cell.angle_alpha   90.00
_cell.angle_beta   90.00
_cell.angle_gamma   90.00
#
_symmetry.space_group_name_H-M   'P 1'
#
loop_
_entity.id
_entity.type
_entity.pdbx_description
1 polymer ?
#
loop_
_entity_poly.entity_id
_entity_poly.type
_entity_poly.pdbx_seq_one_letter_code
_entity_poly.pdbx_strand_id
1 'polypeptide(L)'
;MADENNPNGGNGKNGKVGLLDRVKEDVQALKTDIPTKAKEQLDGLKDPTKTQVYTSIFRHKHDDTPRNRALGVLSNVFLHLHPAKINRDAVRYSYTWGMGGITFYLFLILTYTGVLLMFYYHPSKVQAFRDVLYLEHDVPFGKILRNMHRWAAHLMVIGVWLHMFRVFLTGSYKKPREFNWNIGVLLLVFTLLLSFTGYLLPDDQLGFWAVTVGTNMARATPLLGHEGPFGSMLGMTPYNDVRFGLLGGSIVDANALLRSYIWHCIGIPIVASILMIVHFWRVRKDGGISGPAPVMLEAEADKPRRGPKAAGE
;
A
#
# COMPACT_ATOMS: atom_id res chain seq x y z
N MET A 1 4.83 21.06 -64.39
CA MET A 1 4.01 19.94 -64.83
C MET A 1 2.98 19.72 -63.78
N ALA A 2 1.76 20.03 -64.15
CA ALA A 2 0.59 19.93 -63.33
C ALA A 2 0.23 18.45 -63.11
N ASP A 3 -0.33 18.12 -61.96
CA ASP A 3 -1.22 16.98 -61.86
C ASP A 3 -2.49 17.41 -61.12
N GLU A 4 -3.54 17.56 -61.95
CA GLU A 4 -4.93 17.73 -61.58
C GLU A 4 -5.47 16.37 -61.16
N ASN A 5 -6.07 16.27 -59.96
CA ASN A 5 -7.30 15.51 -59.73
C ASN A 5 -7.70 15.58 -58.25
N ASN A 6 -8.52 16.60 -57.95
CA ASN A 6 -9.29 16.61 -56.71
C ASN A 6 -10.80 16.73 -57.06
N PRO A 7 -11.59 15.64 -57.04
CA PRO A 7 -13.03 15.67 -57.25
C PRO A 7 -13.76 15.70 -55.91
N ASN A 8 -13.74 16.79 -55.16
CA ASN A 8 -14.71 17.00 -54.07
C ASN A 8 -15.17 18.47 -54.01
N GLY A 9 -15.78 18.91 -55.05
CA GLY A 9 -16.65 20.07 -55.08
C GLY A 9 -18.02 19.73 -54.49
N GLY A 10 -18.06 19.51 -53.15
CA GLY A 10 -19.31 19.33 -52.41
C GLY A 10 -19.97 20.65 -52.10
N ASN A 11 -21.00 20.98 -52.88
CA ASN A 11 -21.85 22.15 -52.84
C ASN A 11 -22.52 22.30 -51.43
N GLY A 12 -21.93 23.14 -50.58
CA GLY A 12 -22.43 23.51 -49.26
C GLY A 12 -23.67 24.38 -49.35
N LYS A 13 -24.84 23.80 -49.44
CA LYS A 13 -26.08 24.50 -49.08
C LYS A 13 -26.21 24.53 -47.55
N ASN A 14 -25.54 25.53 -46.94
CA ASN A 14 -25.87 25.93 -45.58
C ASN A 14 -27.25 26.65 -45.58
N GLY A 15 -28.34 25.86 -45.65
CA GLY A 15 -29.66 26.32 -45.30
C GLY A 15 -29.66 26.61 -43.82
N LYS A 16 -29.81 27.88 -43.44
CA LYS A 16 -30.04 28.29 -42.02
C LYS A 16 -31.37 27.61 -41.59
N VAL A 17 -31.27 26.47 -40.90
CA VAL A 17 -32.40 25.83 -40.25
C VAL A 17 -32.97 26.86 -39.30
N GLY A 18 -34.23 27.25 -39.50
CA GLY A 18 -34.88 28.28 -38.72
C GLY A 18 -34.94 27.90 -37.23
N LEU A 19 -34.92 28.91 -36.36
CA LEU A 19 -35.00 28.67 -34.92
C LEU A 19 -36.18 27.79 -34.54
N LEU A 20 -37.31 27.95 -35.25
CA LEU A 20 -38.52 27.17 -35.04
C LEU A 20 -38.35 25.69 -35.45
N ASP A 21 -37.56 25.39 -36.46
CA ASP A 21 -37.29 24.02 -36.88
C ASP A 21 -36.36 23.30 -35.93
N ARG A 22 -35.37 24.01 -35.38
CA ARG A 22 -34.52 23.48 -34.27
C ARG A 22 -35.32 23.19 -33.03
N VAL A 23 -36.19 24.13 -32.62
CA VAL A 23 -37.07 23.90 -31.45
C VAL A 23 -38.01 22.71 -31.67
N LYS A 24 -38.54 22.53 -32.89
CA LYS A 24 -39.35 21.34 -33.22
C LYS A 24 -38.54 20.06 -33.16
N GLU A 25 -37.32 20.03 -33.68
CA GLU A 25 -36.42 18.88 -33.59
C GLU A 25 -36.07 18.55 -32.15
N ASP A 26 -35.74 19.56 -31.33
CA ASP A 26 -35.44 19.39 -29.91
C ASP A 26 -36.64 18.86 -29.13
N VAL A 27 -37.85 19.38 -29.40
CA VAL A 27 -39.08 18.90 -28.75
C VAL A 27 -39.42 17.48 -29.21
N GLN A 28 -39.15 17.11 -30.46
CA GLN A 28 -39.35 15.77 -30.97
C GLN A 28 -38.35 14.78 -30.36
N ALA A 29 -37.08 15.19 -30.26
CA ALA A 29 -36.04 14.43 -29.56
C ALA A 29 -36.39 14.22 -28.06
N LEU A 30 -36.86 15.26 -27.38
CA LEU A 30 -37.33 15.15 -26.00
C LEU A 30 -38.51 14.17 -25.83
N LYS A 31 -39.46 14.18 -26.76
CA LYS A 31 -40.62 13.26 -26.74
C LYS A 31 -40.21 11.79 -26.95
N THR A 32 -39.14 11.52 -27.65
CA THR A 32 -38.59 10.17 -27.85
C THR A 32 -37.63 9.75 -26.76
N ASP A 33 -36.84 10.66 -26.24
CA ASP A 33 -35.79 10.37 -25.24
C ASP A 33 -36.34 10.16 -23.81
N ILE A 34 -37.40 10.90 -23.43
CA ILE A 34 -38.02 10.78 -22.10
C ILE A 34 -38.60 9.38 -21.86
N PRO A 35 -39.41 8.80 -22.76
CA PRO A 35 -39.93 7.45 -22.54
C PRO A 35 -38.85 6.38 -22.59
N THR A 36 -37.80 6.56 -23.40
CA THR A 36 -36.70 5.60 -23.51
C THR A 36 -35.86 5.59 -22.22
N LYS A 37 -35.52 6.77 -21.71
CA LYS A 37 -34.81 6.90 -20.43
C LYS A 37 -35.63 6.43 -19.22
N ALA A 38 -36.95 6.71 -19.23
CA ALA A 38 -37.83 6.22 -18.19
C ALA A 38 -37.94 4.68 -18.22
N LYS A 39 -37.96 4.08 -19.41
CA LYS A 39 -37.98 2.62 -19.57
C LYS A 39 -36.65 2.01 -19.12
N GLU A 40 -35.52 2.60 -19.46
CA GLU A 40 -34.21 2.17 -18.99
C GLU A 40 -34.09 2.24 -17.47
N GLN A 41 -34.63 3.28 -16.84
CA GLN A 41 -34.65 3.39 -15.37
C GLN A 41 -35.54 2.34 -14.72
N LEU A 42 -36.72 2.08 -15.29
CA LEU A 42 -37.62 1.03 -14.82
C LEU A 42 -37.03 -0.38 -15.02
N ASP A 43 -36.34 -0.64 -16.11
CA ASP A 43 -35.64 -1.88 -16.35
C ASP A 43 -34.42 -2.03 -15.41
N GLY A 44 -33.78 -0.93 -15.07
CA GLY A 44 -32.70 -0.89 -14.06
C GLY A 44 -33.17 -1.18 -12.64
N LEU A 45 -34.43 -0.84 -12.30
CA LEU A 45 -35.05 -1.23 -11.02
C LEU A 45 -35.32 -2.74 -10.94
N LYS A 46 -35.61 -3.38 -12.09
CA LYS A 46 -35.84 -4.83 -12.17
C LYS A 46 -34.51 -5.61 -12.23
N ASP A 47 -33.50 -5.04 -12.86
CA ASP A 47 -32.18 -5.66 -13.01
C ASP A 47 -31.07 -4.59 -12.83
N PRO A 48 -30.53 -4.44 -11.60
CA PRO A 48 -29.51 -3.44 -11.31
C PRO A 48 -28.25 -3.56 -12.19
N THR A 49 -28.01 -4.75 -12.77
CA THR A 49 -26.84 -4.99 -13.63
C THR A 49 -26.92 -4.29 -14.98
N LYS A 50 -28.10 -3.83 -15.39
CA LYS A 50 -28.36 -3.11 -16.65
C LYS A 50 -28.30 -1.59 -16.50
N THR A 51 -28.14 -1.08 -15.28
CA THR A 51 -28.05 0.37 -15.05
C THR A 51 -26.74 0.93 -15.60
N GLN A 52 -26.78 2.20 -16.07
CA GLN A 52 -25.58 2.91 -16.49
C GLN A 52 -24.52 2.99 -15.37
N VAL A 53 -24.95 3.14 -14.12
CA VAL A 53 -24.08 3.17 -12.95
C VAL A 53 -23.37 1.84 -12.79
N TYR A 54 -24.10 0.73 -12.84
CA TYR A 54 -23.50 -0.60 -12.73
C TYR A 54 -22.52 -0.88 -13.87
N THR A 55 -22.91 -0.61 -15.12
CA THR A 55 -22.07 -0.85 -16.31
C THR A 55 -20.87 0.10 -16.38
N SER A 56 -20.95 1.27 -15.75
CA SER A 56 -19.81 2.20 -15.59
C SER A 56 -18.78 1.69 -14.58
N ILE A 57 -19.24 1.10 -13.48
CA ILE A 57 -18.38 0.55 -12.42
C ILE A 57 -17.86 -0.83 -12.82
N PHE A 58 -18.75 -1.72 -13.25
CA PHE A 58 -18.43 -3.09 -13.63
C PHE A 58 -18.43 -3.21 -15.15
N ARG A 59 -17.33 -2.83 -15.76
CA ARG A 59 -17.16 -2.91 -17.21
C ARG A 59 -17.32 -4.33 -17.72
N HIS A 60 -17.76 -4.46 -18.96
CA HIS A 60 -18.13 -5.68 -19.71
C HIS A 60 -17.50 -7.00 -19.26
N LYS A 61 -18.30 -8.05 -19.19
CA LYS A 61 -17.78 -9.42 -19.17
C LYS A 61 -17.03 -9.66 -20.48
N HIS A 62 -15.71 -9.75 -20.38
CA HIS A 62 -14.90 -10.19 -21.51
C HIS A 62 -15.07 -11.70 -21.68
N ASP A 63 -15.12 -12.18 -22.92
CA ASP A 63 -15.07 -13.60 -23.19
C ASP A 63 -13.84 -14.22 -22.52
N ASP A 64 -14.00 -15.41 -21.93
CA ASP A 64 -12.96 -16.09 -21.17
C ASP A 64 -11.91 -16.72 -22.09
N THR A 65 -11.19 -15.85 -22.81
CA THR A 65 -10.07 -16.24 -23.68
C THR A 65 -8.73 -16.02 -22.97
N PRO A 66 -7.68 -16.78 -23.29
CA PRO A 66 -6.33 -16.55 -22.72
C PRO A 66 -5.84 -15.12 -22.91
N ARG A 67 -6.16 -14.49 -24.06
CA ARG A 67 -5.83 -13.09 -24.35
C ARG A 67 -6.53 -12.12 -23.40
N ASN A 68 -7.83 -12.30 -23.20
CA ASN A 68 -8.62 -11.43 -22.34
C ASN A 68 -8.24 -11.58 -20.87
N ARG A 69 -7.88 -12.80 -20.44
CA ARG A 69 -7.30 -13.03 -19.10
C ARG A 69 -5.98 -12.27 -18.91
N ALA A 70 -5.10 -12.29 -19.91
CA ALA A 70 -3.82 -11.56 -19.87
C ALA A 70 -4.05 -10.04 -19.84
N LEU A 71 -4.94 -9.51 -20.67
CA LEU A 71 -5.31 -8.09 -20.69
C LEU A 71 -5.98 -7.67 -19.39
N GLY A 72 -6.87 -8.50 -18.81
CA GLY A 72 -7.48 -8.24 -17.51
C GLY A 72 -6.46 -8.15 -16.37
N VAL A 73 -5.43 -8.99 -16.40
CA VAL A 73 -4.31 -8.91 -15.44
C VAL A 73 -3.50 -7.63 -15.62
N LEU A 74 -3.23 -7.21 -16.86
CA LEU A 74 -2.44 -6.02 -17.16
C LEU A 74 -3.17 -4.72 -16.84
N SER A 75 -4.48 -4.68 -17.06
CA SER A 75 -5.31 -3.47 -16.87
C SER A 75 -5.83 -3.28 -15.45
N ASN A 76 -5.77 -4.30 -14.59
CA ASN A 76 -6.27 -4.25 -13.22
C ASN A 76 -5.11 -4.14 -12.23
N VAL A 77 -5.08 -3.04 -11.45
CA VAL A 77 -4.01 -2.77 -10.47
C VAL A 77 -3.86 -3.92 -9.46
N PHE A 78 -4.96 -4.46 -8.93
CA PHE A 78 -4.90 -5.56 -7.98
C PHE A 78 -4.34 -6.83 -8.60
N LEU A 79 -4.83 -7.22 -9.78
CA LEU A 79 -4.34 -8.38 -10.51
C LEU A 79 -2.92 -8.16 -11.06
N HIS A 80 -2.53 -6.90 -11.28
CA HIS A 80 -1.16 -6.57 -11.68
C HIS A 80 -0.16 -6.70 -10.52
N LEU A 81 -0.56 -6.36 -9.31
CA LEU A 81 0.27 -6.47 -8.10
C LEU A 81 0.28 -7.88 -7.50
N HIS A 82 -0.78 -8.65 -7.68
CA HIS A 82 -0.90 -9.99 -7.10
C HIS A 82 -0.62 -11.08 -8.15
N PRO A 83 -0.11 -12.25 -7.75
CA PRO A 83 0.17 -13.35 -8.69
C PRO A 83 -1.13 -13.89 -9.29
N ALA A 84 -1.16 -14.04 -10.63
CA ALA A 84 -2.32 -14.60 -11.34
C ALA A 84 -2.46 -16.13 -11.15
N LYS A 85 -1.35 -16.81 -10.82
CA LYS A 85 -1.30 -18.24 -10.50
C LYS A 85 -0.60 -18.40 -9.17
N ILE A 86 -1.23 -19.13 -8.26
CA ILE A 86 -0.69 -19.40 -6.92
C ILE A 86 -0.65 -20.92 -6.73
N ASN A 87 0.46 -21.42 -6.18
CA ASN A 87 0.55 -22.82 -5.80
C ASN A 87 -0.46 -23.09 -4.68
N ARG A 88 -1.30 -24.13 -4.85
CA ARG A 88 -2.33 -24.52 -3.89
C ARG A 88 -1.76 -24.80 -2.49
N ASP A 89 -0.60 -25.44 -2.42
CA ASP A 89 0.03 -25.75 -1.15
C ASP A 89 0.66 -24.53 -0.47
N ALA A 90 1.03 -23.51 -1.26
CA ALA A 90 1.58 -22.25 -0.72
C ALA A 90 0.54 -21.41 0.03
N VAL A 91 -0.75 -21.55 -0.27
CA VAL A 91 -1.83 -20.79 0.39
C VAL A 91 -2.47 -21.52 1.57
N ARG A 92 -2.01 -22.73 1.90
CA ARG A 92 -2.47 -23.43 3.10
C ARG A 92 -2.17 -22.58 4.33
N TYR A 93 -3.19 -22.38 5.17
CA TYR A 93 -3.04 -21.62 6.41
C TYR A 93 -1.96 -22.25 7.32
N SER A 94 -1.90 -23.59 7.40
CA SER A 94 -0.87 -24.30 8.17
C SER A 94 0.56 -24.03 7.70
N TYR A 95 0.75 -23.57 6.45
CA TYR A 95 2.06 -23.23 5.91
C TYR A 95 2.38 -21.74 6.04
N THR A 96 1.43 -20.87 5.74
CA THR A 96 1.64 -19.41 5.72
C THR A 96 1.31 -18.74 7.05
N TRP A 97 0.45 -19.35 7.86
CA TRP A 97 -0.21 -18.78 9.05
C TRP A 97 -0.93 -17.45 8.77
N GLY A 98 -1.09 -17.09 7.50
CA GLY A 98 -1.68 -15.82 7.10
C GLY A 98 -0.91 -14.57 7.54
N MET A 99 0.33 -14.71 8.05
CA MET A 99 1.07 -13.62 8.72
C MET A 99 1.24 -12.38 7.86
N GLY A 100 1.58 -12.53 6.56
CA GLY A 100 1.72 -11.40 5.65
C GLY A 100 0.41 -10.63 5.45
N GLY A 101 -0.71 -11.35 5.34
CA GLY A 101 -2.04 -10.74 5.22
C GLY A 101 -2.48 -10.06 6.52
N ILE A 102 -2.23 -10.69 7.67
CA ILE A 102 -2.55 -10.14 9.00
C ILE A 102 -1.76 -8.85 9.23
N THR A 103 -0.46 -8.82 8.96
CA THR A 103 0.37 -7.62 9.13
C THR A 103 -0.07 -6.49 8.20
N PHE A 104 -0.46 -6.80 6.95
CA PHE A 104 -1.02 -5.80 6.05
C PHE A 104 -2.35 -5.24 6.56
N TYR A 105 -3.24 -6.08 7.07
CA TYR A 105 -4.50 -5.63 7.64
C TYR A 105 -4.28 -4.74 8.88
N LEU A 106 -3.33 -5.10 9.73
CA LEU A 106 -2.94 -4.27 10.88
C LEU A 106 -2.40 -2.90 10.43
N PHE A 107 -1.62 -2.85 9.34
CA PHE A 107 -1.17 -1.59 8.76
C PHE A 107 -2.34 -0.71 8.30
N LEU A 108 -3.37 -1.29 7.68
CA LEU A 108 -4.58 -0.54 7.30
C LEU A 108 -5.34 -0.01 8.52
N ILE A 109 -5.48 -0.80 9.58
CA ILE A 109 -6.07 -0.36 10.84
C ILE A 109 -5.27 0.80 11.42
N LEU A 110 -3.94 0.67 11.48
CA LEU A 110 -3.05 1.72 11.99
C LEU A 110 -3.16 3.01 11.19
N THR A 111 -3.20 2.91 9.87
CA THR A 111 -3.35 4.08 9.00
C THR A 111 -4.70 4.75 9.22
N TYR A 112 -5.79 3.99 9.22
CA TYR A 112 -7.13 4.54 9.42
C TYR A 112 -7.29 5.20 10.79
N THR A 113 -6.93 4.49 11.85
CA THR A 113 -7.01 5.01 13.21
C THR A 113 -6.05 6.17 13.44
N GLY A 114 -4.85 6.12 12.85
CA GLY A 114 -3.86 7.19 12.94
C GLY A 114 -4.34 8.49 12.32
N VAL A 115 -4.94 8.43 11.12
CA VAL A 115 -5.54 9.60 10.46
C VAL A 115 -6.65 10.22 11.32
N LEU A 116 -7.51 9.40 11.93
CA LEU A 116 -8.56 9.90 12.84
C LEU A 116 -7.97 10.54 14.09
N LEU A 117 -6.90 9.97 14.67
CA LEU A 117 -6.22 10.55 15.83
C LEU A 117 -5.58 11.90 15.53
N MET A 118 -5.12 12.15 14.30
CA MET A 118 -4.52 13.43 13.91
C MET A 118 -5.49 14.61 14.06
N PHE A 119 -6.81 14.41 13.94
CA PHE A 119 -7.81 15.47 14.11
C PHE A 119 -7.93 15.99 15.54
N TYR A 120 -7.47 15.23 16.52
CA TYR A 120 -7.57 15.54 17.94
C TYR A 120 -6.22 15.85 18.59
N TYR A 121 -5.12 15.87 17.82
CA TYR A 121 -3.78 15.94 18.38
C TYR A 121 -3.01 17.18 17.88
N HIS A 122 -2.43 17.92 18.83
CA HIS A 122 -1.55 19.06 18.56
C HIS A 122 -0.11 18.72 19.03
N PRO A 123 0.88 18.73 18.14
CA PRO A 123 2.27 18.37 18.47
C PRO A 123 2.97 19.51 19.22
N SER A 124 2.52 19.84 20.42
CA SER A 124 3.09 20.86 21.28
C SER A 124 3.22 20.36 22.72
N LYS A 125 4.27 20.77 23.41
CA LYS A 125 4.53 20.41 24.83
C LYS A 125 3.39 20.77 25.77
N VAL A 126 2.61 21.80 25.44
CA VAL A 126 1.50 22.26 26.27
C VAL A 126 0.25 21.44 26.06
N GLN A 127 0.01 20.96 24.84
CA GLN A 127 -1.27 20.37 24.44
C GLN A 127 -1.20 18.84 24.25
N ALA A 128 -0.08 18.28 23.79
CA ALA A 128 0.00 16.87 23.41
C ALA A 128 -0.58 15.91 24.45
N PHE A 129 -0.16 16.05 25.71
CA PHE A 129 -0.67 15.20 26.79
C PHE A 129 -2.14 15.48 27.13
N ARG A 130 -2.56 16.76 27.08
CA ARG A 130 -3.95 17.16 27.32
C ARG A 130 -4.89 16.63 26.25
N ASP A 131 -4.45 16.65 24.98
CA ASP A 131 -5.23 16.13 23.86
C ASP A 131 -5.47 14.63 24.00
N VAL A 132 -4.44 13.90 24.48
CA VAL A 132 -4.58 12.46 24.77
C VAL A 132 -5.60 12.23 25.89
N LEU A 133 -5.56 13.01 26.96
CA LEU A 133 -6.57 12.92 28.05
C LEU A 133 -7.96 13.28 27.56
N TYR A 134 -8.10 14.38 26.81
CA TYR A 134 -9.35 14.79 26.20
C TYR A 134 -9.94 13.70 25.31
N LEU A 135 -9.10 13.10 24.46
CA LEU A 135 -9.50 11.98 23.60
C LEU A 135 -10.00 10.76 24.41
N GLU A 136 -9.37 10.46 25.55
CA GLU A 136 -9.75 9.30 26.38
C GLU A 136 -11.01 9.50 27.22
N HIS A 137 -11.30 10.73 27.65
CA HIS A 137 -12.33 11.01 28.63
C HIS A 137 -13.54 11.74 28.05
N ASP A 138 -13.33 12.64 27.09
CA ASP A 138 -14.37 13.57 26.63
C ASP A 138 -14.89 13.23 25.21
N VAL A 139 -14.05 12.64 24.35
CA VAL A 139 -14.45 12.31 22.98
C VAL A 139 -15.21 10.96 22.95
N PRO A 140 -16.44 10.92 22.42
CA PRO A 140 -17.16 9.66 22.24
C PRO A 140 -16.35 8.66 21.43
N PHE A 141 -16.17 7.45 21.96
CA PHE A 141 -15.34 6.39 21.36
C PHE A 141 -13.82 6.70 21.24
N GLY A 142 -13.35 7.86 21.72
CA GLY A 142 -11.95 8.25 21.62
C GLY A 142 -11.01 7.28 22.30
N LYS A 143 -11.36 6.79 23.48
CA LYS A 143 -10.60 5.72 24.18
C LYS A 143 -10.50 4.43 23.37
N ILE A 144 -11.57 4.03 22.68
CA ILE A 144 -11.57 2.84 21.82
C ILE A 144 -10.65 3.08 20.63
N LEU A 145 -10.77 4.24 19.97
CA LEU A 145 -9.94 4.62 18.82
C LEU A 145 -8.45 4.58 19.16
N ARG A 146 -8.04 5.21 20.27
CA ARG A 146 -6.65 5.22 20.73
C ARG A 146 -6.16 3.82 21.08
N ASN A 147 -6.96 3.04 21.79
CA ASN A 147 -6.58 1.67 22.16
C ASN A 147 -6.50 0.75 20.95
N MET A 148 -7.37 0.88 19.94
CA MET A 148 -7.25 0.15 18.68
C MET A 148 -5.92 0.45 18.00
N HIS A 149 -5.53 1.73 17.92
CA HIS A 149 -4.24 2.11 17.35
C HIS A 149 -3.07 1.50 18.12
N ARG A 150 -3.08 1.62 19.44
CA ARG A 150 -2.03 1.09 20.32
C ARG A 150 -1.90 -0.44 20.22
N TRP A 151 -3.01 -1.17 20.34
CA TRP A 151 -2.98 -2.63 20.27
C TRP A 151 -2.63 -3.14 18.88
N ALA A 152 -3.12 -2.48 17.82
CA ALA A 152 -2.72 -2.80 16.45
C ALA A 152 -1.22 -2.60 16.25
N ALA A 153 -0.60 -1.57 16.87
CA ALA A 153 0.85 -1.35 16.82
C ALA A 153 1.63 -2.49 17.49
N HIS A 154 1.21 -2.93 18.67
CA HIS A 154 1.85 -4.08 19.34
C HIS A 154 1.73 -5.36 18.51
N LEU A 155 0.52 -5.64 18.00
CA LEU A 155 0.28 -6.81 17.16
C LEU A 155 1.05 -6.73 15.83
N MET A 156 1.22 -5.52 15.27
CA MET A 156 2.02 -5.30 14.06
C MET A 156 3.48 -5.67 14.28
N VAL A 157 4.10 -5.22 15.36
CA VAL A 157 5.50 -5.56 15.67
C VAL A 157 5.66 -7.06 15.84
N ILE A 158 4.81 -7.68 16.65
CA ILE A 158 4.83 -9.15 16.86
C ILE A 158 4.58 -9.88 15.55
N GLY A 159 3.58 -9.45 14.78
CA GLY A 159 3.19 -10.07 13.51
C GLY A 159 4.29 -10.01 12.46
N VAL A 160 4.99 -8.87 12.34
CA VAL A 160 6.13 -8.74 11.40
C VAL A 160 7.29 -9.64 11.81
N TRP A 161 7.61 -9.73 13.10
CA TRP A 161 8.62 -10.67 13.59
C TRP A 161 8.27 -12.13 13.27
N LEU A 162 7.04 -12.56 13.56
CA LEU A 162 6.58 -13.91 13.24
C LEU A 162 6.56 -14.17 11.74
N HIS A 163 6.18 -13.17 10.94
CA HIS A 163 6.21 -13.26 9.48
C HIS A 163 7.64 -13.47 8.96
N MET A 164 8.60 -12.68 9.42
CA MET A 164 10.00 -12.82 9.03
C MET A 164 10.59 -14.15 9.52
N PHE A 165 10.28 -14.55 10.73
CA PHE A 165 10.72 -15.82 11.29
C PHE A 165 10.21 -17.01 10.46
N ARG A 166 8.94 -16.97 10.08
CA ARG A 166 8.36 -17.99 9.16
C ARG A 166 9.08 -18.00 7.82
N VAL A 167 9.30 -16.83 7.20
CA VAL A 167 10.01 -16.72 5.92
C VAL A 167 11.43 -17.29 6.00
N PHE A 168 12.11 -17.05 7.12
CA PHE A 168 13.43 -17.57 7.39
C PHE A 168 13.42 -19.10 7.54
N LEU A 169 12.56 -19.65 8.39
CA LEU A 169 12.47 -21.10 8.66
C LEU A 169 12.09 -21.90 7.41
N THR A 170 11.27 -21.34 6.53
CA THR A 170 10.86 -22.03 5.29
C THR A 170 11.85 -21.83 4.13
N GLY A 171 12.96 -21.11 4.34
CA GLY A 171 13.93 -20.80 3.29
C GLY A 171 13.36 -19.91 2.18
N SER A 172 12.24 -19.23 2.43
CA SER A 172 11.53 -18.42 1.43
C SER A 172 12.28 -17.13 1.05
N TYR A 173 13.39 -16.83 1.71
CA TYR A 173 14.29 -15.72 1.41
C TYR A 173 15.36 -16.05 0.35
N LYS A 174 15.53 -17.35 0.01
CA LYS A 174 16.51 -17.80 -0.98
C LYS A 174 16.07 -17.48 -2.40
N LYS A 175 16.99 -17.67 -3.38
CA LYS A 175 16.73 -17.41 -4.81
C LYS A 175 15.37 -17.93 -5.27
N PRO A 176 14.59 -17.11 -5.99
CA PRO A 176 14.90 -15.78 -6.54
C PRO A 176 14.39 -14.61 -5.67
N ARG A 177 14.19 -14.80 -4.35
CA ARG A 177 13.45 -13.88 -3.45
C ARG A 177 14.35 -13.04 -2.54
N GLU A 178 15.67 -13.02 -2.76
CA GLU A 178 16.63 -12.28 -1.93
C GLU A 178 16.32 -10.78 -1.88
N PHE A 179 15.98 -10.21 -3.03
CA PHE A 179 15.62 -8.79 -3.10
C PHE A 179 14.37 -8.50 -2.26
N ASN A 180 13.36 -9.37 -2.34
CA ASN A 180 12.14 -9.21 -1.55
C ASN A 180 12.38 -9.37 -0.05
N TRP A 181 13.34 -10.23 0.34
CA TRP A 181 13.81 -10.34 1.72
C TRP A 181 14.39 -9.02 2.22
N ASN A 182 15.26 -8.38 1.44
CA ASN A 182 15.86 -7.09 1.81
C ASN A 182 14.78 -6.00 1.96
N ILE A 183 13.78 -5.95 1.09
CA ILE A 183 12.63 -5.05 1.25
C ILE A 183 11.86 -5.36 2.55
N GLY A 184 11.68 -6.65 2.88
CA GLY A 184 11.06 -7.07 4.14
C GLY A 184 11.84 -6.62 5.37
N VAL A 185 13.18 -6.68 5.34
CA VAL A 185 14.05 -6.16 6.42
C VAL A 185 13.87 -4.65 6.57
N LEU A 186 13.83 -3.89 5.47
CA LEU A 186 13.58 -2.45 5.52
C LEU A 186 12.20 -2.14 6.11
N LEU A 187 11.16 -2.90 5.74
CA LEU A 187 9.82 -2.76 6.31
C LEU A 187 9.80 -3.04 7.82
N LEU A 188 10.57 -4.03 8.30
CA LEU A 188 10.75 -4.23 9.74
C LEU A 188 11.39 -3.01 10.41
N VAL A 189 12.47 -2.47 9.84
CA VAL A 189 13.13 -1.26 10.38
C VAL A 189 12.14 -0.09 10.45
N PHE A 190 11.35 0.14 9.38
CA PHE A 190 10.35 1.20 9.41
C PHE A 190 9.20 0.93 10.40
N THR A 191 8.83 -0.33 10.62
CA THR A 191 7.86 -0.70 11.66
C THR A 191 8.37 -0.35 13.06
N LEU A 192 9.65 -0.63 13.35
CA LEU A 192 10.28 -0.26 14.62
C LEU A 192 10.43 1.26 14.76
N LEU A 193 10.78 1.97 13.68
CA LEU A 193 10.85 3.44 13.69
C LEU A 193 9.46 4.07 13.89
N LEU A 194 8.41 3.52 13.30
CA LEU A 194 7.03 3.95 13.56
C LEU A 194 6.67 3.76 15.03
N SER A 195 7.00 2.61 15.61
CA SER A 195 6.75 2.36 17.04
C SER A 195 7.52 3.34 17.92
N PHE A 196 8.79 3.61 17.59
CA PHE A 196 9.63 4.53 18.33
C PHE A 196 9.12 5.98 18.26
N THR A 197 8.83 6.48 17.06
CA THR A 197 8.35 7.85 16.87
C THR A 197 6.96 8.06 17.45
N GLY A 198 6.06 7.07 17.35
CA GLY A 198 4.72 7.13 17.93
C GLY A 198 4.70 7.09 19.45
N TYR A 199 5.71 6.45 20.06
CA TYR A 199 5.79 6.32 21.50
C TYR A 199 6.05 7.67 22.22
N LEU A 200 6.67 8.63 21.55
CA LEU A 200 6.88 9.98 22.08
C LEU A 200 5.62 10.85 22.03
N LEU A 201 4.68 10.59 21.12
CA LEU A 201 3.56 11.52 20.83
C LEU A 201 2.67 11.84 22.05
N PRO A 202 2.39 10.91 22.97
CA PRO A 202 1.67 11.26 24.20
C PRO A 202 2.39 12.27 25.10
N ASP A 203 3.67 12.49 24.88
CA ASP A 203 4.53 13.40 25.66
C ASP A 203 4.48 13.14 27.19
N ASP A 204 4.36 11.87 27.54
CA ASP A 204 4.38 11.37 28.90
C ASP A 204 5.81 11.04 29.37
N GLN A 205 5.97 10.72 30.64
CA GLN A 205 7.28 10.34 31.24
C GLN A 205 7.93 9.16 30.53
N LEU A 206 7.14 8.15 30.12
CA LEU A 206 7.65 6.96 29.48
C LEU A 206 8.17 7.27 28.06
N GLY A 207 7.41 8.04 27.28
CA GLY A 207 7.81 8.47 25.94
C GLY A 207 9.06 9.37 25.99
N PHE A 208 9.11 10.31 26.90
CA PHE A 208 10.26 11.21 27.10
C PHE A 208 11.56 10.43 27.38
N TRP A 209 11.53 9.51 28.34
CA TRP A 209 12.72 8.74 28.71
C TRP A 209 13.09 7.69 27.66
N ALA A 210 12.12 7.06 27.02
CA ALA A 210 12.38 6.11 25.94
C ALA A 210 13.14 6.78 24.78
N VAL A 211 12.69 7.98 24.36
CA VAL A 211 13.34 8.73 23.28
C VAL A 211 14.70 9.26 23.74
N THR A 212 14.82 9.73 24.99
CA THR A 212 16.10 10.17 25.54
C THR A 212 17.14 9.06 25.51
N VAL A 213 16.79 7.86 25.99
CA VAL A 213 17.69 6.71 26.01
C VAL A 213 17.99 6.24 24.58
N GLY A 214 16.96 6.03 23.76
CA GLY A 214 17.12 5.53 22.40
C GLY A 214 17.98 6.47 21.52
N THR A 215 17.79 7.78 21.64
CA THR A 215 18.60 8.74 20.87
C THR A 215 20.02 8.89 21.45
N ASN A 216 20.22 8.68 22.75
CA ASN A 216 21.59 8.58 23.32
C ASN A 216 22.32 7.35 22.78
N MET A 217 21.63 6.19 22.65
CA MET A 217 22.22 5.02 22.00
C MET A 217 22.61 5.29 20.54
N ALA A 218 21.85 6.14 19.86
CA ALA A 218 22.16 6.52 18.48
C ALA A 218 23.50 7.27 18.32
N ARG A 219 24.03 7.89 19.39
CA ARG A 219 25.39 8.51 19.38
C ARG A 219 26.49 7.51 19.12
N ALA A 220 26.30 6.24 19.52
CA ALA A 220 27.24 5.16 19.28
C ALA A 220 27.17 4.56 17.89
N THR A 221 26.28 5.03 17.02
CA THR A 221 26.13 4.52 15.65
C THR A 221 27.41 4.81 14.84
N PRO A 222 28.02 3.79 14.21
CA PRO A 222 29.18 3.99 13.36
C PRO A 222 28.93 5.06 12.30
N LEU A 223 29.91 5.91 12.03
CA LEU A 223 29.91 6.99 11.03
C LEU A 223 28.95 8.16 11.33
N LEU A 224 27.81 7.91 11.98
CA LEU A 224 26.73 8.89 12.18
C LEU A 224 26.66 9.46 13.60
N GLY A 225 27.18 8.74 14.58
CA GLY A 225 27.24 9.18 15.98
C GLY A 225 28.62 9.68 16.31
N HIS A 226 28.74 10.75 17.11
CA HIS A 226 30.02 11.31 17.49
C HIS A 226 30.80 10.42 18.48
N GLU A 227 30.11 9.54 19.22
CA GLU A 227 30.69 8.55 20.13
C GLU A 227 30.92 7.18 19.41
N GLY A 228 30.44 7.04 18.18
CA GLY A 228 30.57 5.82 17.40
C GLY A 228 31.90 5.70 16.65
N PRO A 229 32.26 4.47 16.20
CA PRO A 229 33.44 4.26 15.36
C PRO A 229 33.41 5.15 14.12
N PHE A 230 34.55 5.80 13.84
CA PHE A 230 34.77 6.69 12.71
C PHE A 230 33.93 7.99 12.69
N GLY A 231 33.04 8.22 13.68
CA GLY A 231 32.18 9.42 13.72
C GLY A 231 33.03 10.70 13.81
N SER A 232 33.96 10.75 14.78
CA SER A 232 34.87 11.91 14.95
C SER A 232 35.78 12.17 13.74
N MET A 233 36.16 11.11 13.01
CA MET A 233 36.96 11.25 11.76
C MET A 233 36.16 11.93 10.65
N LEU A 234 34.83 11.77 10.64
CA LEU A 234 33.91 12.42 9.70
C LEU A 234 33.41 13.79 10.20
N GLY A 235 33.97 14.30 11.31
CA GLY A 235 33.58 15.59 11.85
C GLY A 235 32.27 15.58 12.62
N MET A 236 31.79 14.41 13.06
CA MET A 236 30.62 14.32 13.92
C MET A 236 30.89 14.89 15.28
N THR A 237 29.99 15.73 15.75
CA THR A 237 30.03 16.41 17.07
C THR A 237 28.67 16.21 17.75
N PRO A 238 28.52 16.52 19.05
CA PRO A 238 27.22 16.51 19.72
C PRO A 238 26.16 17.42 19.10
N TYR A 239 26.56 18.34 18.21
CA TYR A 239 25.68 19.34 17.58
C TYR A 239 25.34 19.05 16.14
N ASN A 240 25.90 18.00 15.55
CA ASN A 240 25.60 17.61 14.15
C ASN A 240 25.46 16.11 13.95
N ASP A 241 25.51 15.30 15.01
CA ASP A 241 25.37 13.86 14.96
C ASP A 241 23.93 13.41 14.69
N VAL A 242 23.74 12.10 14.52
CA VAL A 242 22.43 11.50 14.27
C VAL A 242 21.41 11.83 15.37
N ARG A 243 21.85 11.90 16.64
CA ARG A 243 20.95 12.28 17.73
C ARG A 243 20.45 13.71 17.57
N PHE A 244 21.36 14.65 17.31
CA PHE A 244 21.00 16.05 17.06
C PHE A 244 20.04 16.16 15.85
N GLY A 245 20.32 15.42 14.78
CA GLY A 245 19.45 15.33 13.62
C GLY A 245 18.04 14.82 13.94
N LEU A 246 17.93 13.76 14.76
CA LEU A 246 16.66 13.18 15.16
C LEU A 246 15.84 14.10 16.06
N LEU A 247 16.47 14.71 17.07
CA LEU A 247 15.80 15.57 18.04
C LEU A 247 15.53 16.99 17.51
N GLY A 248 16.36 17.48 16.58
CA GLY A 248 16.35 18.89 16.17
C GLY A 248 16.98 19.83 17.20
N GLY A 249 17.79 19.28 18.11
CA GLY A 249 18.43 19.97 19.21
C GLY A 249 19.24 19.03 20.10
N SER A 250 19.75 19.55 21.20
CA SER A 250 20.56 18.78 22.16
C SER A 250 19.71 18.05 23.21
N ILE A 251 18.44 18.38 23.35
CA ILE A 251 17.52 17.82 24.36
C ILE A 251 16.21 17.37 23.70
N VAL A 252 15.45 16.54 24.41
CA VAL A 252 14.09 16.13 23.98
C VAL A 252 13.11 17.24 24.35
N ASP A 253 12.79 18.08 23.39
CA ASP A 253 11.93 19.25 23.54
C ASP A 253 10.79 19.29 22.50
N ALA A 254 10.23 20.48 22.27
CA ALA A 254 9.18 20.69 21.28
C ALA A 254 9.60 20.30 19.85
N ASN A 255 10.87 20.51 19.49
CA ASN A 255 11.37 20.14 18.16
C ASN A 255 11.39 18.61 17.99
N ALA A 256 11.79 17.87 19.02
CA ALA A 256 11.78 16.41 19.00
C ALA A 256 10.34 15.88 18.84
N LEU A 257 9.38 16.47 19.56
CA LEU A 257 7.98 16.09 19.48
C LEU A 257 7.41 16.37 18.07
N LEU A 258 7.65 17.57 17.53
CA LEU A 258 7.19 17.96 16.19
C LEU A 258 7.80 17.06 15.11
N ARG A 259 9.10 16.77 15.17
CA ARG A 259 9.77 15.88 14.22
C ARG A 259 9.21 14.45 14.30
N SER A 260 9.03 13.94 15.52
CA SER A 260 8.42 12.62 15.71
C SER A 260 7.01 12.55 15.13
N TYR A 261 6.21 13.61 15.31
CA TYR A 261 4.88 13.69 14.71
C TYR A 261 4.92 13.65 13.17
N ILE A 262 5.78 14.47 12.54
CA ILE A 262 5.90 14.51 11.07
C ILE A 262 6.37 13.16 10.53
N TRP A 263 7.40 12.56 11.15
CA TRP A 263 7.89 11.27 10.73
C TRP A 263 6.88 10.14 10.95
N HIS A 264 6.20 10.13 12.10
CA HIS A 264 5.23 9.11 12.43
C HIS A 264 3.98 9.17 11.55
N CYS A 265 3.43 10.36 11.34
CA CYS A 265 2.14 10.51 10.67
C CYS A 265 2.27 10.59 9.14
N ILE A 266 3.41 11.06 8.61
CA ILE A 266 3.57 11.37 7.19
C ILE A 266 4.78 10.65 6.59
N GLY A 267 5.98 10.96 7.06
CA GLY A 267 7.22 10.55 6.39
C GLY A 267 7.37 9.04 6.31
N ILE A 268 7.40 8.37 7.45
CA ILE A 268 7.61 6.91 7.50
C ILE A 268 6.42 6.14 6.89
N PRO A 269 5.14 6.48 7.14
CA PRO A 269 4.02 5.80 6.50
C PRO A 269 4.06 5.85 4.97
N ILE A 270 4.43 6.97 4.37
CA ILE A 270 4.56 7.08 2.91
C ILE A 270 5.65 6.15 2.39
N VAL A 271 6.85 6.19 2.98
CA VAL A 271 7.96 5.32 2.57
C VAL A 271 7.62 3.86 2.78
N ALA A 272 7.05 3.49 3.93
CA ALA A 272 6.60 2.13 4.22
C ALA A 272 5.54 1.65 3.20
N SER A 273 4.59 2.52 2.81
CA SER A 273 3.59 2.20 1.79
C SER A 273 4.21 1.92 0.43
N ILE A 274 5.17 2.73 0.00
CA ILE A 274 5.91 2.52 -1.26
C ILE A 274 6.67 1.18 -1.22
N LEU A 275 7.39 0.91 -0.13
CA LEU A 275 8.11 -0.35 0.05
C LEU A 275 7.16 -1.55 0.08
N MET A 276 5.98 -1.40 0.67
CA MET A 276 4.96 -2.46 0.71
C MET A 276 4.41 -2.77 -0.68
N ILE A 277 4.17 -1.75 -1.52
CA ILE A 277 3.80 -1.93 -2.94
C ILE A 277 4.90 -2.71 -3.67
N VAL A 278 6.16 -2.34 -3.48
CA VAL A 278 7.30 -3.06 -4.06
C VAL A 278 7.39 -4.50 -3.54
N HIS A 279 7.15 -4.70 -2.23
CA HIS A 279 7.15 -6.02 -1.60
C HIS A 279 6.10 -6.96 -2.22
N PHE A 280 4.85 -6.51 -2.37
CA PHE A 280 3.79 -7.28 -3.02
C PHE A 280 4.07 -7.54 -4.49
N TRP A 281 4.54 -6.51 -5.21
CA TRP A 281 4.91 -6.67 -6.62
C TRP A 281 6.02 -7.72 -6.80
N ARG A 282 7.03 -7.74 -5.91
CA ARG A 282 8.10 -8.73 -5.94
C ARG A 282 7.60 -10.15 -5.63
N VAL A 283 6.69 -10.31 -4.66
CA VAL A 283 6.06 -11.62 -4.41
C VAL A 283 5.48 -12.19 -5.71
N ARG A 284 4.78 -11.36 -6.49
CA ARG A 284 4.26 -11.77 -7.80
C ARG A 284 5.36 -12.12 -8.79
N LYS A 285 6.35 -11.23 -8.94
CA LYS A 285 7.41 -11.38 -9.94
C LYS A 285 8.31 -12.58 -9.66
N ASP A 286 8.52 -12.90 -8.41
CA ASP A 286 9.37 -14.00 -7.95
C ASP A 286 8.63 -15.36 -7.89
N GLY A 287 7.50 -15.50 -8.59
CA GLY A 287 6.75 -16.74 -8.73
C GLY A 287 5.63 -16.95 -7.72
N GLY A 288 5.21 -15.90 -7.01
CA GLY A 288 4.16 -15.94 -6.01
C GLY A 288 4.67 -16.35 -4.62
N ILE A 289 3.73 -16.70 -3.73
CA ILE A 289 4.06 -17.18 -2.39
C ILE A 289 4.83 -18.49 -2.52
N SER A 290 5.96 -18.62 -1.79
CA SER A 290 6.73 -19.85 -1.78
C SER A 290 5.92 -20.99 -1.18
N GLY A 291 5.87 -22.13 -1.85
CA GLY A 291 5.31 -23.37 -1.33
C GLY A 291 6.37 -24.18 -0.54
N PRO A 292 5.95 -25.23 0.16
CA PRO A 292 6.89 -26.21 0.72
C PRO A 292 7.77 -26.74 -0.40
N ALA A 293 9.05 -26.94 -0.10
CA ALA A 293 9.95 -27.60 -1.05
C ALA A 293 9.35 -28.95 -1.42
N PRO A 294 9.32 -29.34 -2.72
CA PRO A 294 8.92 -30.69 -3.04
C PRO A 294 9.85 -31.64 -2.28
N VAL A 295 9.27 -32.54 -1.51
CA VAL A 295 10.03 -33.67 -0.96
C VAL A 295 10.45 -34.49 -2.17
N MET A 296 11.67 -34.30 -2.61
CA MET A 296 12.28 -35.21 -3.57
C MET A 296 12.43 -36.53 -2.81
N LEU A 297 11.48 -37.42 -3.00
CA LEU A 297 11.72 -38.82 -2.67
C LEU A 297 12.96 -39.23 -3.47
N GLU A 298 13.97 -39.81 -2.82
CA GLU A 298 15.22 -40.28 -3.47
C GLU A 298 14.95 -41.10 -4.72
N ALA A 299 13.76 -41.71 -4.83
CA ALA A 299 13.27 -42.44 -6.00
C ALA A 299 13.00 -41.57 -7.25
N GLU A 300 12.89 -40.23 -7.16
CA GLU A 300 12.74 -39.38 -8.34
C GLU A 300 14.06 -38.75 -8.81
N ALA A 301 15.08 -38.75 -7.98
CA ALA A 301 16.41 -38.28 -8.33
C ALA A 301 17.10 -39.20 -9.35
N ASP A 302 16.67 -40.44 -9.43
CA ASP A 302 17.26 -41.52 -10.28
C ASP A 302 16.49 -41.77 -11.59
N LYS A 303 15.45 -40.97 -11.88
CA LYS A 303 14.75 -41.05 -13.18
C LYS A 303 15.58 -40.30 -14.24
N PRO A 304 16.08 -41.00 -15.28
CA PRO A 304 16.76 -40.33 -16.37
C PRO A 304 15.85 -39.25 -16.96
N ARG A 305 16.36 -38.01 -17.05
CA ARG A 305 15.66 -36.93 -17.72
C ARG A 305 15.30 -37.40 -19.12
N ARG A 306 13.98 -37.61 -19.34
CA ARG A 306 13.49 -37.85 -20.69
C ARG A 306 13.85 -36.63 -21.53
N GLY A 307 14.79 -36.83 -22.47
CA GLY A 307 15.11 -35.83 -23.47
C GLY A 307 13.85 -35.36 -24.19
N PRO A 308 13.86 -34.19 -24.83
CA PRO A 308 12.72 -33.73 -25.61
C PRO A 308 12.38 -34.83 -26.63
N LYS A 309 11.10 -35.28 -26.66
CA LYS A 309 10.61 -36.16 -27.71
C LYS A 309 10.88 -35.44 -29.03
N ALA A 310 11.68 -36.06 -29.88
CA ALA A 310 11.86 -35.63 -31.25
C ALA A 310 10.44 -35.52 -31.87
N ALA A 311 10.11 -34.35 -32.35
CA ALA A 311 8.92 -34.18 -33.17
C ALA A 311 9.17 -34.92 -34.51
N GLY A 312 8.42 -35.96 -34.74
CA GLY A 312 8.44 -36.68 -36.02
C GLY A 312 8.56 -38.19 -35.84
N GLU A 313 7.44 -38.85 -35.64
CA GLU A 313 7.01 -40.05 -36.34
C GLU A 313 5.51 -40.23 -36.14
#